data_5a08aa7cf763f38605f575b7b35a0587
#
_entry.id   5a08aa7cf763f38605f575b7b35a0587
#
_cell.length_a   1.000
_cell.length_b   1.000
_cell.length_c   1.000
_cell.angle_alpha   90.00
_cell.angle_beta   90.00
_cell.angle_gamma   90.00
#
_symmetry.space_group_name_H-M   'P 1'
#
loop_
_entity.id
_entity.type
_entity.pdbx_description
1 polymer ?
#
loop_
_entity_poly.entity_id
_entity_poly.type
_entity_poly.pdbx_seq_one_letter_code
_entity_poly.pdbx_strand_id
1 'polypeptide(L)'
;GEMLFGEGGKINPNATLGAVYADDYYLTPDNWYDELFMNNNMRQEYNVRVSGATPQSSYFMSAGYLDDTGIIPQSGFKRFTTRMNADYQINKKVKVGTSFNYTNSNSLSPRDQSGSSSGNLFYISNMIAPIYPLYVRDAAGNIMTDSHGFTMYDFGAGEYPGLGRPFMGNSNPASMIALDKYQTISDAINGRGFLNWDIVDGLKASVNFGVDLTNQRTTNLYNAYYGQYSSVGGIIYVTSVRQMSVNQQYLLSYTKDFGNHSIDALAGYESYQRTYSYLSGSKENLYNPNITEIDNAISQPSTSSYTGV
;
A
#
# COMPACT_ATOMS: atom_id res chain seq x y z
N GLY A 1 7.21 13.01 -46.01
CA GLY A 1 6.08 12.55 -45.22
C GLY A 1 5.15 13.72 -44.94
N GLU A 2 3.86 13.47 -44.91
CA GLU A 2 2.88 14.48 -44.53
C GLU A 2 3.03 14.84 -43.03
N MET A 3 2.81 16.13 -42.75
CA MET A 3 2.87 16.57 -41.35
C MET A 3 1.74 15.94 -40.54
N LEU A 4 2.03 15.43 -39.37
CA LEU A 4 1.06 14.82 -38.46
C LEU A 4 -0.01 15.83 -37.97
N PHE A 5 0.38 17.08 -37.80
CA PHE A 5 -0.51 18.17 -37.40
C PHE A 5 -0.70 19.16 -38.52
N GLY A 6 -1.95 19.48 -38.83
CA GLY A 6 -2.35 20.53 -39.75
C GLY A 6 -2.54 21.88 -39.05
N GLU A 7 -3.21 22.80 -39.77
CA GLU A 7 -3.50 24.14 -39.28
C GLU A 7 -4.30 24.11 -37.98
N GLY A 8 -3.90 24.93 -36.99
CA GLY A 8 -4.52 25.00 -35.68
C GLY A 8 -4.19 23.84 -34.75
N GLY A 9 -3.14 23.05 -35.02
CA GLY A 9 -2.70 21.95 -34.19
C GLY A 9 -3.60 20.72 -34.20
N LYS A 10 -4.51 20.63 -35.17
CA LYS A 10 -5.38 19.46 -35.37
C LYS A 10 -4.62 18.34 -36.08
N ILE A 11 -4.92 17.10 -35.72
CA ILE A 11 -4.37 15.95 -36.45
C ILE A 11 -4.80 16.05 -37.93
N ASN A 12 -3.82 15.93 -38.82
CA ASN A 12 -4.09 15.89 -40.28
C ASN A 12 -4.83 14.57 -40.59
N PRO A 13 -6.07 14.62 -41.11
CA PRO A 13 -6.83 13.40 -41.37
C PRO A 13 -6.20 12.54 -42.48
N ASN A 14 -5.29 13.11 -43.29
CA ASN A 14 -4.58 12.38 -44.32
C ASN A 14 -3.20 11.91 -43.86
N ALA A 15 -2.78 12.21 -42.60
CA ALA A 15 -1.55 11.70 -42.08
C ALA A 15 -1.70 10.21 -41.80
N THR A 16 -0.74 9.43 -42.26
CA THR A 16 -0.64 8.03 -41.89
C THR A 16 -0.24 7.97 -40.40
N LEU A 17 -1.15 7.53 -39.56
CA LEU A 17 -0.87 7.24 -38.16
C LEU A 17 -0.01 5.99 -38.11
N GLY A 18 1.26 6.20 -37.94
CA GLY A 18 2.28 5.15 -37.96
C GLY A 18 3.17 5.29 -39.20
N ALA A 19 4.44 5.12 -39.00
CA ALA A 19 5.45 5.11 -40.05
C ALA A 19 6.37 3.91 -39.85
N VAL A 20 6.73 3.25 -40.94
CA VAL A 20 7.83 2.28 -40.91
C VAL A 20 9.10 3.08 -40.61
N TYR A 21 9.72 2.78 -39.51
CA TYR A 21 10.94 3.42 -39.07
C TYR A 21 12.08 2.41 -39.20
N ALA A 22 12.87 2.54 -40.20
CA ALA A 22 13.75 1.48 -40.67
C ALA A 22 12.99 0.16 -40.98
N ASP A 23 13.66 -0.81 -41.52
CA ASP A 23 13.03 -1.96 -42.16
C ASP A 23 12.21 -2.86 -41.21
N ASP A 24 12.42 -2.78 -39.89
CA ASP A 24 11.89 -3.73 -38.96
C ASP A 24 10.92 -3.16 -37.90
N TYR A 25 10.72 -1.85 -37.85
CA TYR A 25 9.94 -1.21 -36.77
C TYR A 25 8.85 -0.30 -37.29
N TYR A 26 7.75 -0.22 -36.57
CA TYR A 26 6.60 0.60 -36.87
C TYR A 26 6.27 1.55 -35.75
N LEU A 27 6.19 2.84 -36.03
CA LEU A 27 5.81 3.87 -35.07
C LEU A 27 4.30 4.07 -35.12
N THR A 28 3.60 3.68 -34.06
CA THR A 28 2.17 3.92 -33.88
C THR A 28 1.95 4.65 -32.55
N PRO A 29 1.24 5.76 -32.52
CA PRO A 29 0.84 6.41 -31.28
C PRO A 29 -0.04 5.48 -30.45
N ASP A 30 0.22 5.44 -29.13
CA ASP A 30 -0.61 4.74 -28.16
C ASP A 30 -1.45 5.74 -27.36
N ASN A 31 -2.67 5.37 -27.00
CA ASN A 31 -3.41 6.11 -26.02
C ASN A 31 -2.94 5.72 -24.60
N TRP A 32 -2.01 6.48 -24.07
CA TRP A 32 -1.40 6.22 -22.77
C TRP A 32 -2.43 6.13 -21.64
N TYR A 33 -3.52 6.88 -21.74
CA TYR A 33 -4.57 6.85 -20.72
C TYR A 33 -5.33 5.52 -20.73
N ASP A 34 -5.73 5.04 -21.89
CA ASP A 34 -6.48 3.79 -22.03
C ASP A 34 -5.62 2.57 -21.65
N GLU A 35 -4.31 2.65 -21.90
CA GLU A 35 -3.38 1.57 -21.56
C GLU A 35 -3.01 1.53 -20.06
N LEU A 36 -3.03 2.67 -19.39
CA LEU A 36 -2.57 2.78 -17.99
C LEU A 36 -3.71 2.73 -16.98
N PHE A 37 -4.95 2.98 -17.39
CA PHE A 37 -6.08 3.05 -16.47
C PHE A 37 -7.19 2.08 -16.85
N MET A 38 -7.71 1.40 -15.84
CA MET A 38 -8.82 0.45 -15.98
C MET A 38 -10.17 1.15 -15.78
N ASN A 39 -11.17 0.72 -16.56
CA ASN A 39 -12.55 1.21 -16.46
C ASN A 39 -13.48 0.23 -15.73
N ASN A 40 -12.98 -0.96 -15.36
CA ASN A 40 -13.76 -2.06 -14.77
C ASN A 40 -13.34 -2.41 -13.34
N ASN A 41 -12.83 -1.42 -12.61
CA ASN A 41 -12.49 -1.58 -11.20
C ASN A 41 -13.74 -1.79 -10.35
N MET A 42 -13.64 -2.66 -9.34
CA MET A 42 -14.74 -2.98 -8.44
C MET A 42 -14.29 -2.96 -6.99
N ARG A 43 -15.14 -2.41 -6.14
CA ARG A 43 -15.01 -2.49 -4.69
C ARG A 43 -16.12 -3.36 -4.11
N GLN A 44 -15.73 -4.31 -3.28
CA GLN A 44 -16.62 -5.22 -2.56
C GLN A 44 -16.33 -5.16 -1.07
N GLU A 45 -17.36 -5.05 -0.26
CA GLU A 45 -17.21 -5.05 1.20
C GLU A 45 -18.31 -5.92 1.83
N TYR A 46 -17.88 -6.85 2.69
CA TYR A 46 -18.75 -7.77 3.39
C TYR A 46 -18.52 -7.61 4.90
N ASN A 47 -19.60 -7.45 5.64
CA ASN A 47 -19.56 -7.29 7.09
C ASN A 47 -20.61 -8.17 7.76
N VAL A 48 -20.18 -8.96 8.73
CA VAL A 48 -21.05 -9.76 9.59
C VAL A 48 -20.84 -9.31 11.03
N ARG A 49 -21.90 -9.17 11.79
CA ARG A 49 -21.86 -8.81 13.20
C ARG A 49 -22.88 -9.58 14.01
N VAL A 50 -22.50 -9.86 15.25
CA VAL A 50 -23.33 -10.52 16.25
C VAL A 50 -23.17 -9.78 17.58
N SER A 51 -24.24 -9.57 18.30
CA SER A 51 -24.22 -8.94 19.62
C SER A 51 -25.32 -9.52 20.51
N GLY A 52 -25.06 -9.51 21.80
CA GLY A 52 -26.03 -9.93 22.78
C GLY A 52 -25.74 -9.32 24.14
N ALA A 53 -26.76 -9.24 24.97
CA ALA A 53 -26.63 -8.72 26.33
C ALA A 53 -27.54 -9.48 27.31
N THR A 54 -27.09 -9.58 28.53
CA THR A 54 -27.82 -9.98 29.72
C THR A 54 -27.72 -8.90 30.79
N PRO A 55 -28.44 -8.96 31.90
CA PRO A 55 -28.21 -7.99 32.97
C PRO A 55 -26.79 -7.93 33.52
N GLN A 56 -25.99 -8.99 33.31
CA GLN A 56 -24.63 -9.11 33.85
C GLN A 56 -23.53 -9.04 32.78
N SER A 57 -23.86 -9.21 31.50
CA SER A 57 -22.84 -9.28 30.44
C SER A 57 -23.33 -8.65 29.16
N SER A 58 -22.43 -8.09 28.38
CA SER A 58 -22.66 -7.76 26.98
C SER A 58 -21.50 -8.23 26.13
N TYR A 59 -21.81 -8.57 24.88
CA TYR A 59 -20.78 -8.91 23.90
C TYR A 59 -21.17 -8.36 22.52
N PHE A 60 -20.14 -8.06 21.77
CA PHE A 60 -20.21 -7.68 20.36
C PHE A 60 -19.06 -8.35 19.62
N MET A 61 -19.36 -8.97 18.49
CA MET A 61 -18.36 -9.53 17.58
C MET A 61 -18.69 -9.11 16.16
N SER A 62 -17.68 -8.81 15.37
CA SER A 62 -17.81 -8.54 13.95
C SER A 62 -16.64 -9.07 13.18
N ALA A 63 -16.89 -9.45 11.92
CA ALA A 63 -15.88 -9.77 10.92
C ALA A 63 -16.22 -9.03 9.64
N GLY A 64 -15.21 -8.44 9.01
CA GLY A 64 -15.34 -7.68 7.77
C GLY A 64 -14.25 -8.05 6.77
N TYR A 65 -14.61 -8.07 5.50
CA TYR A 65 -13.68 -8.26 4.39
C TYR A 65 -13.94 -7.18 3.35
N LEU A 66 -12.87 -6.53 2.92
CA LEU A 66 -12.84 -5.54 1.85
C LEU A 66 -11.90 -6.00 0.75
N ASP A 67 -12.35 -5.95 -0.50
CA ASP A 67 -11.55 -6.09 -1.71
C ASP A 67 -11.82 -4.88 -2.62
N ASP A 68 -10.84 -4.04 -2.79
CA ASP A 68 -10.91 -2.79 -3.54
C ASP A 68 -9.86 -2.82 -4.66
N THR A 69 -10.33 -3.02 -5.89
CA THR A 69 -9.47 -3.01 -7.08
C THR A 69 -9.25 -1.57 -7.53
N GLY A 70 -7.99 -1.16 -7.65
CA GLY A 70 -7.63 0.20 -8.08
C GLY A 70 -7.90 0.45 -9.56
N ILE A 71 -7.85 1.71 -9.95
CA ILE A 71 -7.99 2.13 -11.35
C ILE A 71 -6.74 1.86 -12.21
N ILE A 72 -5.62 1.56 -11.58
CA ILE A 72 -4.37 1.18 -12.24
C ILE A 72 -4.25 -0.35 -12.20
N PRO A 73 -3.88 -1.03 -13.31
CA PRO A 73 -3.66 -2.47 -13.30
C PRO A 73 -2.68 -2.88 -12.19
N GLN A 74 -2.92 -4.03 -11.57
CA GLN A 74 -2.13 -4.56 -10.44
C GLN A 74 -2.09 -3.65 -9.20
N SER A 75 -3.00 -2.70 -9.08
CA SER A 75 -3.20 -1.95 -7.85
C SER A 75 -4.47 -2.38 -7.13
N GLY A 76 -4.46 -2.29 -5.80
CA GLY A 76 -5.63 -2.64 -5.01
C GLY A 76 -5.34 -2.73 -3.53
N PHE A 77 -6.42 -2.87 -2.78
CA PHE A 77 -6.36 -2.97 -1.32
C PHE A 77 -7.32 -4.05 -0.83
N LYS A 78 -6.78 -5.03 -0.10
CA LYS A 78 -7.56 -6.06 0.57
C LYS A 78 -7.40 -5.91 2.07
N ARG A 79 -8.51 -6.04 2.80
CA ARG A 79 -8.49 -5.93 4.26
C ARG A 79 -9.46 -6.93 4.88
N PHE A 80 -8.95 -7.69 5.83
CA PHE A 80 -9.75 -8.48 6.75
C PHE A 80 -9.71 -7.84 8.14
N THR A 81 -10.86 -7.71 8.78
CA THR A 81 -10.96 -7.17 10.14
C THR A 81 -11.82 -8.06 11.02
N THR A 82 -11.40 -8.27 12.25
CA THR A 82 -12.27 -8.81 13.29
C THR A 82 -12.27 -7.87 14.49
N ARG A 83 -13.41 -7.77 15.14
CA ARG A 83 -13.56 -7.04 16.40
C ARG A 83 -14.36 -7.85 17.39
N MET A 84 -13.93 -7.84 18.62
CA MET A 84 -14.63 -8.43 19.75
C MET A 84 -14.59 -7.44 20.91
N ASN A 85 -15.76 -7.19 21.49
CA ASN A 85 -15.90 -6.47 22.77
C ASN A 85 -16.74 -7.34 23.67
N ALA A 86 -16.33 -7.44 24.92
CA ALA A 86 -17.08 -8.12 25.95
C ALA A 86 -16.92 -7.41 27.30
N ASP A 87 -17.99 -7.31 28.06
CA ASP A 87 -17.95 -6.87 29.43
C ASP A 87 -18.79 -7.79 30.32
N TYR A 88 -18.37 -7.90 31.56
CA TYR A 88 -19.00 -8.77 32.54
C TYR A 88 -19.01 -8.14 33.93
N GLN A 89 -20.19 -8.09 34.54
CA GLN A 89 -20.40 -7.68 35.92
C GLN A 89 -20.20 -8.88 36.82
N ILE A 90 -19.00 -9.03 37.41
CA ILE A 90 -18.66 -10.16 38.27
C ILE A 90 -19.55 -10.21 39.52
N ASN A 91 -19.75 -9.06 40.13
CA ASN A 91 -20.66 -8.84 41.24
C ASN A 91 -21.09 -7.35 41.26
N LYS A 92 -21.88 -6.95 42.28
CA LYS A 92 -22.37 -5.55 42.39
C LYS A 92 -21.27 -4.49 42.44
N LYS A 93 -20.03 -4.87 42.73
CA LYS A 93 -18.91 -3.96 42.92
C LYS A 93 -17.82 -4.07 41.86
N VAL A 94 -17.77 -5.16 41.10
CA VAL A 94 -16.65 -5.42 40.21
C VAL A 94 -17.17 -5.67 38.77
N LYS A 95 -16.71 -4.84 37.83
CA LYS A 95 -16.94 -4.96 36.41
C LYS A 95 -15.63 -5.11 35.69
N VAL A 96 -15.54 -6.06 34.76
CA VAL A 96 -14.41 -6.25 33.86
C VAL A 96 -14.87 -6.15 32.41
N GLY A 97 -13.96 -5.80 31.52
CA GLY A 97 -14.25 -5.84 30.10
C GLY A 97 -12.99 -5.92 29.27
N THR A 98 -13.17 -6.34 28.02
CA THR A 98 -12.10 -6.45 27.02
C THR A 98 -12.60 -6.00 25.68
N SER A 99 -11.70 -5.42 24.91
CA SER A 99 -11.87 -5.09 23.51
C SER A 99 -10.66 -5.63 22.76
N PHE A 100 -10.93 -6.34 21.68
CA PHE A 100 -9.90 -6.89 20.80
C PHE A 100 -10.23 -6.55 19.36
N ASN A 101 -9.27 -6.08 18.61
CA ASN A 101 -9.37 -5.83 17.16
C ASN A 101 -8.14 -6.40 16.47
N TYR A 102 -8.36 -7.16 15.40
CA TYR A 102 -7.33 -7.61 14.50
C TYR A 102 -7.64 -7.13 13.10
N THR A 103 -6.63 -6.62 12.42
CA THR A 103 -6.71 -6.19 11.02
C THR A 103 -5.52 -6.77 10.26
N ASN A 104 -5.81 -7.52 9.22
CA ASN A 104 -4.82 -7.86 8.19
C ASN A 104 -5.13 -7.05 6.93
N SER A 105 -4.13 -6.43 6.35
CA SER A 105 -4.26 -5.70 5.09
C SER A 105 -3.14 -6.03 4.12
N ASN A 106 -3.50 -6.05 2.84
CA ASN A 106 -2.58 -6.23 1.72
C ASN A 106 -2.85 -5.11 0.72
N SER A 107 -1.87 -4.24 0.54
CA SER A 107 -1.90 -3.13 -0.40
C SER A 107 -0.93 -3.40 -1.53
N LEU A 108 -1.43 -3.39 -2.75
CA LEU A 108 -0.65 -3.29 -3.97
C LEU A 108 -0.81 -1.87 -4.49
N SER A 109 0.26 -1.15 -4.63
CA SER A 109 0.21 0.24 -5.10
C SER A 109 1.12 0.41 -6.30
N PRO A 110 0.74 1.26 -7.27
CA PRO A 110 1.69 1.69 -8.27
C PRO A 110 2.81 2.48 -7.59
N ARG A 111 3.91 2.64 -8.26
CA ARG A 111 5.06 3.41 -7.79
C ARG A 111 4.65 4.83 -7.35
N ASP A 112 5.57 5.57 -6.81
CA ASP A 112 5.36 6.93 -6.30
C ASP A 112 4.44 7.76 -7.19
N GLN A 113 3.29 8.15 -6.65
CA GLN A 113 2.30 8.97 -7.32
C GLN A 113 2.36 10.43 -6.83
N SER A 114 3.38 10.77 -6.07
CA SER A 114 3.60 12.13 -5.59
C SER A 114 4.57 12.90 -6.50
N GLY A 115 4.27 14.18 -6.72
CA GLY A 115 5.13 15.08 -7.45
C GLY A 115 5.23 14.82 -8.97
N SER A 116 6.21 15.46 -9.58
CA SER A 116 6.43 15.48 -11.04
C SER A 116 7.53 14.51 -11.47
N SER A 117 7.57 13.31 -10.92
CA SER A 117 8.53 12.29 -11.30
C SER A 117 8.08 11.49 -12.51
N SER A 118 9.02 10.95 -13.27
CA SER A 118 8.75 10.03 -14.37
C SER A 118 8.17 8.68 -13.90
N GLY A 119 8.20 8.41 -12.59
CA GLY A 119 7.53 7.28 -11.96
C GLY A 119 6.06 7.53 -11.63
N ASN A 120 5.60 8.78 -11.68
CA ASN A 120 4.20 9.13 -11.44
C ASN A 120 3.38 8.91 -12.70
N LEU A 121 2.48 7.91 -12.67
CA LEU A 121 1.66 7.50 -13.82
C LEU A 121 0.75 8.63 -14.31
N PHE A 122 0.14 9.37 -13.40
CA PHE A 122 -0.73 10.50 -13.75
C PHE A 122 0.07 11.65 -14.35
N TYR A 123 1.25 11.93 -13.81
CA TYR A 123 2.09 12.98 -14.34
C TYR A 123 2.59 12.63 -15.75
N ILE A 124 3.15 11.45 -15.96
CA ILE A 124 3.70 11.05 -17.25
C ILE A 124 2.60 10.94 -18.32
N SER A 125 1.44 10.36 -18.00
CA SER A 125 0.34 10.22 -18.96
C SER A 125 -0.26 11.55 -19.41
N ASN A 126 -0.16 12.60 -18.59
CA ASN A 126 -0.61 13.94 -18.96
C ASN A 126 0.45 14.79 -19.66
N MET A 127 1.72 14.49 -19.44
CA MET A 127 2.82 15.31 -19.97
C MET A 127 3.41 14.76 -21.25
N ILE A 128 3.24 13.46 -21.53
CA ILE A 128 3.77 12.85 -22.75
C ILE A 128 2.89 13.20 -23.94
N ALA A 129 3.52 13.55 -25.06
CA ALA A 129 2.77 13.78 -26.29
C ALA A 129 2.27 12.44 -26.85
N PRO A 130 1.01 12.36 -27.33
CA PRO A 130 0.41 11.10 -27.80
C PRO A 130 1.08 10.51 -29.04
N ILE A 131 2.02 11.22 -29.65
CA ILE A 131 2.83 10.70 -30.77
C ILE A 131 3.87 9.66 -30.33
N TYR A 132 4.19 9.59 -29.04
CA TYR A 132 5.17 8.64 -28.53
C TYR A 132 4.49 7.32 -28.17
N PRO A 133 4.98 6.18 -28.72
CA PRO A 133 4.41 4.88 -28.42
C PRO A 133 4.80 4.37 -27.02
N LEU A 134 3.97 3.50 -26.47
CA LEU A 134 4.29 2.70 -25.27
C LEU A 134 5.05 1.43 -25.64
N TYR A 135 4.73 0.86 -26.80
CA TYR A 135 5.19 -0.45 -27.22
C TYR A 135 6.07 -0.37 -28.46
N VAL A 136 7.03 -1.28 -28.55
CA VAL A 136 7.80 -1.50 -29.77
C VAL A 136 6.97 -2.40 -30.69
N ARG A 137 6.86 -2.04 -31.96
CA ARG A 137 6.09 -2.77 -32.98
C ARG A 137 6.94 -3.14 -34.18
N ASP A 138 6.61 -4.27 -34.80
CA ASP A 138 7.19 -4.68 -36.08
C ASP A 138 6.64 -3.83 -37.28
N ALA A 139 7.16 -4.08 -38.47
CA ALA A 139 6.73 -3.38 -39.66
C ALA A 139 5.24 -3.62 -40.04
N ALA A 140 4.62 -4.66 -39.52
CA ALA A 140 3.20 -4.96 -39.67
C ALA A 140 2.32 -4.31 -38.56
N GLY A 141 2.93 -3.66 -37.57
CA GLY A 141 2.24 -2.97 -36.49
C GLY A 141 1.95 -3.88 -35.26
N ASN A 142 2.43 -5.12 -35.24
CA ASN A 142 2.23 -5.99 -34.10
C ASN A 142 3.20 -5.64 -32.96
N ILE A 143 2.72 -5.71 -31.72
CA ILE A 143 3.58 -5.53 -30.54
C ILE A 143 4.61 -6.66 -30.50
N MET A 144 5.87 -6.30 -30.37
CA MET A 144 6.99 -7.24 -30.33
C MET A 144 7.19 -7.79 -28.90
N THR A 145 7.78 -8.98 -28.87
CA THR A 145 8.26 -9.59 -27.62
C THR A 145 9.77 -9.79 -27.70
N ASP A 146 10.43 -9.70 -26.54
CA ASP A 146 11.87 -9.95 -26.43
C ASP A 146 12.21 -11.45 -26.41
N SER A 147 13.49 -11.78 -26.32
CA SER A 147 13.97 -13.17 -26.25
C SER A 147 13.50 -13.94 -25.02
N HIS A 148 12.95 -13.27 -24.01
CA HIS A 148 12.39 -13.87 -22.79
C HIS A 148 10.86 -14.03 -22.87
N GLY A 149 10.23 -13.56 -23.95
CA GLY A 149 8.78 -13.60 -24.15
C GLY A 149 8.02 -12.43 -23.49
N PHE A 150 8.72 -11.40 -23.03
CA PHE A 150 8.09 -10.19 -22.49
C PHE A 150 7.78 -9.19 -23.60
N THR A 151 6.68 -8.47 -23.45
CA THR A 151 6.35 -7.33 -24.28
C THR A 151 7.51 -6.33 -24.30
N MET A 152 7.91 -5.87 -25.47
CA MET A 152 8.92 -4.84 -25.63
C MET A 152 8.29 -3.46 -25.48
N TYR A 153 8.88 -2.64 -24.61
CA TYR A 153 8.41 -1.30 -24.27
C TYR A 153 9.34 -0.25 -24.84
N ASP A 154 8.76 0.83 -25.36
CA ASP A 154 9.51 1.99 -25.85
C ASP A 154 9.79 2.96 -24.70
N PHE A 155 11.05 3.10 -24.33
CA PHE A 155 11.50 4.03 -23.28
C PHE A 155 11.86 5.42 -23.80
N GLY A 156 11.79 5.62 -25.13
CA GLY A 156 12.14 6.89 -25.76
C GLY A 156 13.60 7.26 -25.62
N ALA A 157 14.49 6.30 -25.40
CA ALA A 157 15.93 6.51 -25.31
C ALA A 157 16.64 6.50 -26.68
N GLY A 158 15.90 6.24 -27.77
CA GLY A 158 16.45 6.09 -29.12
C GLY A 158 17.07 4.71 -29.36
N GLU A 159 16.73 3.72 -28.56
CA GLU A 159 17.19 2.32 -28.65
C GLU A 159 16.63 1.65 -29.92
N TYR A 160 15.47 2.05 -30.34
CA TYR A 160 14.84 1.60 -31.58
C TYR A 160 14.86 2.74 -32.59
N PRO A 161 14.88 2.45 -33.92
CA PRO A 161 14.84 3.50 -34.94
C PRO A 161 13.54 4.28 -34.78
N GLY A 162 13.56 5.31 -34.02
CA GLY A 162 12.38 6.07 -33.68
C GLY A 162 12.74 7.30 -32.89
N LEU A 163 11.80 7.80 -32.16
CA LEU A 163 11.88 9.08 -31.52
C LEU A 163 12.52 8.96 -30.15
N GLY A 164 13.76 9.40 -30.03
CA GLY A 164 14.26 9.79 -28.72
C GLY A 164 13.33 10.86 -28.13
N ARG A 165 12.75 10.60 -26.95
CA ARG A 165 11.93 11.60 -26.26
C ARG A 165 12.84 12.64 -25.63
N PRO A 166 12.58 13.95 -25.84
CA PRO A 166 13.44 15.02 -25.30
C PRO A 166 13.27 15.17 -23.78
N PHE A 167 12.29 14.50 -23.17
CA PHE A 167 12.01 14.49 -21.72
C PHE A 167 11.39 13.16 -21.33
N MET A 168 11.51 12.80 -20.06
CA MET A 168 11.03 11.53 -19.50
C MET A 168 11.55 10.29 -20.26
N GLY A 169 12.76 10.37 -20.79
CA GLY A 169 13.49 9.23 -21.32
C GLY A 169 13.76 8.21 -20.21
N ASN A 170 13.97 6.97 -20.60
CA ASN A 170 14.19 5.83 -19.71
C ASN A 170 13.02 5.54 -18.75
N SER A 171 11.81 5.97 -19.10
CA SER A 171 10.61 5.69 -18.33
C SER A 171 9.49 5.18 -19.23
N ASN A 172 8.91 4.06 -18.86
CA ASN A 172 7.71 3.54 -19.50
C ASN A 172 6.77 3.00 -18.42
N PRO A 173 5.66 3.71 -18.13
CA PRO A 173 4.78 3.33 -17.04
C PRO A 173 4.06 2.00 -17.27
N ALA A 174 3.82 1.59 -18.51
CA ALA A 174 3.21 0.30 -18.81
C ALA A 174 4.13 -0.86 -18.39
N SER A 175 5.45 -0.75 -18.65
CA SER A 175 6.42 -1.74 -18.20
C SER A 175 6.53 -1.78 -16.67
N MET A 176 6.45 -0.63 -16.02
CA MET A 176 6.49 -0.54 -14.55
C MET A 176 5.26 -1.22 -13.93
N ILE A 177 4.06 -1.01 -14.49
CA ILE A 177 2.85 -1.69 -14.03
C ILE A 177 2.96 -3.21 -14.23
N ALA A 178 3.46 -3.64 -15.38
CA ALA A 178 3.50 -5.06 -15.75
C ALA A 178 4.55 -5.86 -14.98
N LEU A 179 5.69 -5.26 -14.68
CA LEU A 179 6.89 -5.98 -14.27
C LEU A 179 7.40 -5.63 -12.85
N ASP A 180 7.09 -4.45 -12.35
CA ASP A 180 7.47 -4.04 -11.01
C ASP A 180 6.39 -4.42 -9.99
N LYS A 181 6.78 -4.58 -8.73
CA LYS A 181 5.84 -4.89 -7.64
C LYS A 181 6.08 -4.02 -6.42
N TYR A 182 5.01 -3.42 -5.94
CA TYR A 182 4.98 -2.63 -4.71
C TYR A 182 3.88 -3.18 -3.81
N GLN A 183 4.28 -3.92 -2.80
CA GLN A 183 3.34 -4.59 -1.91
C GLN A 183 3.65 -4.25 -0.46
N THR A 184 2.61 -3.92 0.29
CA THR A 184 2.66 -3.79 1.74
C THR A 184 1.63 -4.71 2.37
N ILE A 185 2.11 -5.65 3.19
CA ILE A 185 1.27 -6.51 4.03
C ILE A 185 1.41 -6.03 5.46
N SER A 186 0.30 -5.84 6.15
CA SER A 186 0.29 -5.38 7.54
C SER A 186 -0.68 -6.20 8.38
N ASP A 187 -0.21 -6.57 9.57
CA ASP A 187 -1.01 -7.16 10.64
C ASP A 187 -1.04 -6.20 11.82
N ALA A 188 -2.23 -5.79 12.25
CA ALA A 188 -2.43 -4.93 13.39
C ALA A 188 -3.34 -5.58 14.42
N ILE A 189 -2.90 -5.57 15.68
CA ILE A 189 -3.64 -6.06 16.84
C ILE A 189 -3.80 -4.90 17.81
N ASN A 190 -5.04 -4.64 18.24
CA ASN A 190 -5.35 -3.71 19.31
C ASN A 190 -6.10 -4.49 20.40
N GLY A 191 -5.53 -4.58 21.57
CA GLY A 191 -6.12 -5.23 22.73
C GLY A 191 -6.28 -4.23 23.87
N ARG A 192 -7.45 -4.21 24.49
CA ARG A 192 -7.71 -3.40 25.69
C ARG A 192 -8.44 -4.22 26.71
N GLY A 193 -8.12 -4.02 27.97
CA GLY A 193 -8.82 -4.58 29.10
C GLY A 193 -9.03 -3.55 30.18
N PHE A 194 -10.13 -3.66 30.90
CA PHE A 194 -10.37 -2.82 32.08
C PHE A 194 -10.94 -3.63 33.24
N LEU A 195 -10.67 -3.14 34.43
CA LEU A 195 -11.29 -3.56 35.70
C LEU A 195 -11.77 -2.31 36.41
N ASN A 196 -13.03 -2.27 36.77
CA ASN A 196 -13.61 -1.27 37.65
C ASN A 196 -14.06 -1.91 38.94
N TRP A 197 -13.67 -1.33 40.07
CA TRP A 197 -13.99 -1.84 41.39
C TRP A 197 -14.52 -0.73 42.30
N ASP A 198 -15.79 -0.82 42.65
CA ASP A 198 -16.42 0.04 43.65
C ASP A 198 -16.06 -0.52 45.04
N ILE A 199 -15.00 0.03 45.64
CA ILE A 199 -14.40 -0.47 46.91
C ILE A 199 -15.37 -0.28 48.05
N VAL A 200 -15.76 0.96 48.25
CA VAL A 200 -16.79 1.41 49.20
C VAL A 200 -17.61 2.52 48.57
N ASP A 201 -18.68 2.92 49.24
CA ASP A 201 -19.52 4.04 48.79
C ASP A 201 -18.68 5.31 48.52
N GLY A 202 -18.76 5.83 47.32
CA GLY A 202 -18.01 6.96 46.84
C GLY A 202 -16.58 6.69 46.36
N LEU A 203 -15.95 5.52 46.70
CA LEU A 203 -14.58 5.21 46.32
C LEU A 203 -14.51 4.11 45.25
N LYS A 204 -13.95 4.45 44.10
CA LYS A 204 -13.79 3.55 42.95
C LYS A 204 -12.35 3.47 42.48
N ALA A 205 -11.86 2.27 42.25
CA ALA A 205 -10.60 1.99 41.56
C ALA A 205 -10.87 1.54 40.12
N SER A 206 -10.05 2.00 39.17
CA SER A 206 -10.10 1.56 37.80
C SER A 206 -8.69 1.23 37.31
N VAL A 207 -8.57 0.09 36.65
CA VAL A 207 -7.33 -0.32 35.96
C VAL A 207 -7.66 -0.48 34.48
N ASN A 208 -6.92 0.22 33.62
CA ASN A 208 -7.00 0.08 32.18
C ASN A 208 -5.66 -0.40 31.64
N PHE A 209 -5.70 -1.37 30.76
CA PHE A 209 -4.53 -1.91 30.07
C PHE A 209 -4.79 -1.92 28.57
N GLY A 210 -3.83 -1.44 27.78
CA GLY A 210 -3.91 -1.40 26.33
C GLY A 210 -2.61 -1.88 25.69
N VAL A 211 -2.74 -2.65 24.62
CA VAL A 211 -1.63 -3.07 23.74
C VAL A 211 -2.04 -2.81 22.30
N ASP A 212 -1.18 -2.09 21.59
CA ASP A 212 -1.28 -1.91 20.12
C ASP A 212 0.00 -2.51 19.50
N LEU A 213 -0.17 -3.47 18.59
CA LEU A 213 0.91 -4.11 17.85
C LEU A 213 0.66 -3.99 16.37
N THR A 214 1.64 -3.50 15.63
CA THR A 214 1.63 -3.51 14.16
C THR A 214 2.90 -4.16 13.65
N ASN A 215 2.75 -5.16 12.79
CA ASN A 215 3.82 -5.73 11.99
C ASN A 215 3.52 -5.42 10.53
N GLN A 216 4.48 -4.84 9.83
CA GLN A 216 4.34 -4.46 8.43
C GLN A 216 5.54 -4.98 7.64
N ARG A 217 5.27 -5.58 6.49
CA ARG A 217 6.28 -5.94 5.50
C ARG A 217 5.99 -5.22 4.20
N THR A 218 6.95 -4.44 3.74
CA THR A 218 6.92 -3.77 2.43
C THR A 218 7.95 -4.42 1.52
N THR A 219 7.51 -4.80 0.33
CA THR A 219 8.35 -5.38 -0.71
C THR A 219 8.26 -4.51 -1.96
N ASN A 220 9.40 -4.01 -2.41
CA ASN A 220 9.52 -3.26 -3.66
C ASN A 220 10.46 -4.05 -4.57
N LEU A 221 9.93 -4.54 -5.68
CA LEU A 221 10.68 -5.22 -6.72
C LEU A 221 10.66 -4.36 -7.98
N TYR A 222 11.83 -4.05 -8.48
CA TYR A 222 12.06 -3.41 -9.78
C TYR A 222 12.63 -4.45 -10.73
N ASN A 223 12.00 -4.60 -11.87
CA ASN A 223 12.33 -5.66 -12.80
C ASN A 223 13.75 -5.54 -13.39
N ALA A 224 14.24 -6.68 -13.89
CA ALA A 224 15.57 -6.81 -14.47
C ALA A 224 15.63 -6.46 -15.96
N TYR A 225 14.48 -6.31 -16.63
CA TYR A 225 14.43 -6.32 -18.09
C TYR A 225 14.34 -4.93 -18.69
N TYR A 226 13.58 -4.04 -18.07
CA TYR A 226 13.27 -2.72 -18.61
C TYR A 226 13.33 -1.65 -17.55
N GLY A 227 13.71 -0.43 -17.97
CA GLY A 227 13.68 0.76 -17.15
C GLY A 227 14.93 0.99 -16.32
N GLN A 228 14.77 1.75 -15.27
CA GLN A 228 15.87 2.36 -14.50
C GLN A 228 16.83 1.34 -13.88
N TYR A 229 16.37 0.15 -13.52
CA TYR A 229 17.18 -0.86 -12.82
C TYR A 229 17.57 -2.06 -13.70
N SER A 230 17.30 -2.01 -14.99
CA SER A 230 17.70 -3.06 -15.92
C SER A 230 19.23 -3.20 -16.03
N SER A 231 19.96 -2.10 -15.92
CA SER A 231 21.43 -2.09 -15.98
C SER A 231 22.10 -2.87 -14.81
N VAL A 232 21.39 -3.04 -13.69
CA VAL A 232 21.87 -3.80 -12.52
C VAL A 232 21.17 -5.14 -12.38
N GLY A 233 20.41 -5.57 -13.41
CA GLY A 233 19.68 -6.82 -13.40
C GLY A 233 18.48 -6.85 -12.45
N GLY A 234 17.85 -5.68 -12.24
CA GLY A 234 16.76 -5.50 -11.29
C GLY A 234 17.22 -5.37 -9.84
N ILE A 235 16.33 -4.94 -8.98
CA ILE A 235 16.60 -4.76 -7.55
C ILE A 235 15.37 -5.11 -6.71
N ILE A 236 15.59 -5.73 -5.56
CA ILE A 236 14.56 -5.98 -4.57
C ILE A 236 14.90 -5.29 -3.25
N TYR A 237 13.91 -4.61 -2.68
CA TYR A 237 13.93 -4.05 -1.33
C TYR A 237 12.87 -4.71 -0.49
N VAL A 238 13.24 -5.17 0.70
CA VAL A 238 12.28 -5.66 1.70
C VAL A 238 12.51 -4.90 2.99
N THR A 239 11.44 -4.34 3.53
CA THR A 239 11.46 -3.67 4.83
C THR A 239 10.42 -4.29 5.73
N SER A 240 10.85 -4.73 6.90
CA SER A 240 9.98 -5.21 7.97
C SER A 240 9.98 -4.21 9.12
N VAL A 241 8.80 -3.78 9.52
CA VAL A 241 8.58 -2.84 10.64
C VAL A 241 7.76 -3.53 11.70
N ARG A 242 8.17 -3.42 12.95
CA ARG A 242 7.39 -3.79 14.12
C ARG A 242 7.26 -2.60 15.05
N GLN A 243 6.04 -2.26 15.37
CA GLN A 243 5.70 -1.25 16.36
C GLN A 243 4.80 -1.86 17.42
N MET A 244 5.15 -1.66 18.69
CA MET A 244 4.36 -2.09 19.82
C MET A 244 4.22 -0.94 20.82
N SER A 245 3.00 -0.68 21.25
CA SER A 245 2.71 0.27 22.32
C SER A 245 1.97 -0.43 23.43
N VAL A 246 2.34 -0.14 24.66
CA VAL A 246 1.67 -0.60 25.87
C VAL A 246 1.26 0.60 26.69
N ASN A 247 0.00 0.66 27.06
CA ASN A 247 -0.54 1.67 27.96
C ASN A 247 -1.12 1.01 29.20
N GLN A 248 -0.80 1.55 30.37
CA GLN A 248 -1.29 1.11 31.67
C GLN A 248 -1.76 2.34 32.44
N GLN A 249 -3.00 2.30 32.91
CA GLN A 249 -3.58 3.42 33.66
C GLN A 249 -4.27 2.87 34.93
N TYR A 250 -3.95 3.49 36.04
CA TYR A 250 -4.48 3.17 37.38
C TYR A 250 -5.13 4.44 37.94
N LEU A 251 -6.41 4.38 38.22
CA LEU A 251 -7.21 5.51 38.68
C LEU A 251 -7.88 5.19 39.98
N LEU A 252 -7.89 6.13 40.88
CA LEU A 252 -8.64 6.08 42.15
C LEU A 252 -9.49 7.34 42.22
N SER A 253 -10.80 7.21 42.18
CA SER A 253 -11.77 8.31 42.29
C SER A 253 -12.57 8.21 43.56
N TYR A 254 -12.79 9.36 44.17
CA TYR A 254 -13.65 9.49 45.35
C TYR A 254 -14.65 10.61 45.13
N THR A 255 -15.95 10.29 45.22
CA THR A 255 -17.05 11.22 45.08
C THR A 255 -17.99 11.05 46.25
N LYS A 256 -18.23 12.10 47.02
CA LYS A 256 -19.14 12.00 48.15
C LYS A 256 -19.76 13.35 48.50
N ASP A 257 -21.06 13.30 48.80
CA ASP A 257 -21.83 14.44 49.25
C ASP A 257 -21.91 14.42 50.78
N PHE A 258 -21.69 15.60 51.40
CA PHE A 258 -21.75 15.86 52.81
C PHE A 258 -22.69 17.01 53.07
N GLY A 259 -23.97 16.76 53.12
CA GLY A 259 -25.00 17.80 53.28
C GLY A 259 -25.02 18.75 52.06
N ASN A 260 -24.62 20.02 52.27
CA ASN A 260 -24.52 21.02 51.21
C ASN A 260 -23.16 21.06 50.49
N HIS A 261 -22.24 20.14 50.80
CA HIS A 261 -20.91 20.08 50.21
C HIS A 261 -20.74 18.77 49.42
N SER A 262 -20.12 18.89 48.25
CA SER A 262 -19.74 17.75 47.42
C SER A 262 -18.23 17.73 47.26
N ILE A 263 -17.62 16.58 47.37
CA ILE A 263 -16.19 16.37 47.12
C ILE A 263 -16.05 15.41 45.99
N ASP A 264 -15.29 15.84 44.97
CA ASP A 264 -14.79 15.02 43.88
C ASP A 264 -13.27 15.06 43.88
N ALA A 265 -12.64 13.90 44.00
CA ALA A 265 -11.20 13.77 43.99
C ALA A 265 -10.77 12.63 43.05
N LEU A 266 -9.75 12.85 42.25
CA LEU A 266 -9.15 11.86 41.36
C LEU A 266 -7.64 11.83 41.55
N ALA A 267 -7.10 10.61 41.78
CA ALA A 267 -5.68 10.32 41.70
C ALA A 267 -5.44 9.29 40.62
N GLY A 268 -4.38 9.46 39.84
CA GLY A 268 -4.08 8.54 38.75
C GLY A 268 -2.59 8.42 38.49
N TYR A 269 -2.24 7.26 37.98
CA TYR A 269 -0.93 6.97 37.39
C TYR A 269 -1.12 6.38 36.02
N GLU A 270 -0.34 6.86 35.04
CA GLU A 270 -0.32 6.35 33.68
C GLU A 270 1.12 6.07 33.25
N SER A 271 1.31 4.94 32.56
CA SER A 271 2.57 4.56 31.94
C SER A 271 2.28 4.20 30.49
N TYR A 272 2.98 4.86 29.59
CA TYR A 272 2.95 4.58 28.15
C TYR A 272 4.36 4.26 27.68
N GLN A 273 4.49 3.13 26.99
CA GLN A 273 5.74 2.72 26.38
C GLN A 273 5.48 2.36 24.91
N ARG A 274 6.33 2.86 24.02
CA ARG A 274 6.30 2.52 22.59
C ARG A 274 7.67 2.02 22.16
N THR A 275 7.69 0.86 21.53
CA THR A 275 8.88 0.28 20.89
C THR A 275 8.66 0.28 19.39
N TYR A 276 9.64 0.74 18.65
CA TYR A 276 9.67 0.72 17.19
C TYR A 276 10.96 0.05 16.74
N SER A 277 10.86 -0.90 15.83
CA SER A 277 12.01 -1.50 15.17
C SER A 277 11.75 -1.71 13.69
N TYR A 278 12.77 -1.56 12.88
CA TYR A 278 12.73 -1.98 11.49
C TYR A 278 13.99 -2.72 11.09
N LEU A 279 13.84 -3.58 10.10
CA LEU A 279 14.92 -4.21 9.35
C LEU A 279 14.63 -4.00 7.86
N SER A 280 15.58 -3.42 7.13
CA SER A 280 15.51 -3.25 5.70
C SER A 280 16.70 -3.93 5.04
N GLY A 281 16.45 -4.56 3.90
CA GLY A 281 17.48 -5.16 3.08
C GLY A 281 17.17 -4.99 1.60
N SER A 282 18.23 -4.93 0.78
CA SER A 282 18.11 -4.91 -0.67
C SER A 282 19.22 -5.72 -1.33
N LYS A 283 18.94 -6.28 -2.49
CA LYS A 283 19.90 -6.95 -3.37
C LYS A 283 19.55 -6.68 -4.82
N GLU A 284 20.58 -6.67 -5.65
CA GLU A 284 20.50 -6.47 -7.10
C GLU A 284 20.78 -7.79 -7.83
N ASN A 285 20.52 -7.78 -9.13
CA ASN A 285 20.73 -8.90 -10.03
C ASN A 285 19.82 -10.09 -9.71
N LEU A 286 18.54 -9.92 -10.07
CA LEU A 286 17.48 -10.89 -9.82
C LEU A 286 17.66 -12.15 -10.69
N TYR A 287 17.54 -13.31 -10.05
CA TYR A 287 17.58 -14.62 -10.74
C TYR A 287 16.25 -14.98 -11.40
N ASN A 288 15.13 -14.70 -10.71
CA ASN A 288 13.78 -15.00 -11.19
C ASN A 288 12.85 -13.78 -10.97
N PRO A 289 12.26 -13.21 -12.02
CA PRO A 289 11.44 -11.99 -11.91
C PRO A 289 10.15 -12.16 -11.10
N ASN A 290 9.72 -13.42 -10.87
CA ASN A 290 8.48 -13.72 -10.17
C ASN A 290 8.64 -13.94 -8.66
N ILE A 291 9.88 -14.03 -8.18
CA ILE A 291 10.17 -14.27 -6.76
C ILE A 291 10.48 -12.95 -6.06
N THR A 292 9.69 -12.62 -5.05
CA THR A 292 9.77 -11.36 -4.30
C THR A 292 10.49 -11.50 -2.96
N GLU A 293 11.54 -12.34 -2.92
CA GLU A 293 12.40 -12.56 -1.75
C GLU A 293 13.82 -12.08 -2.04
N ILE A 294 14.51 -11.58 -1.01
CA ILE A 294 15.89 -11.06 -1.14
C ILE A 294 16.86 -12.13 -1.64
N ASP A 295 16.65 -13.40 -1.27
CA ASP A 295 17.49 -14.51 -1.71
C ASP A 295 17.38 -14.80 -3.21
N ASN A 296 16.41 -14.21 -3.88
CA ASN A 296 16.27 -14.26 -5.33
C ASN A 296 17.27 -13.37 -6.08
N ALA A 297 18.16 -12.69 -5.40
CA ALA A 297 19.15 -11.79 -6.01
C ALA A 297 20.57 -12.16 -5.61
N ILE A 298 21.53 -11.92 -6.51
CA ILE A 298 22.90 -12.50 -6.44
C ILE A 298 23.89 -11.53 -5.77
N SER A 299 23.68 -10.22 -5.86
CA SER A 299 24.59 -9.24 -5.32
C SER A 299 24.78 -9.34 -3.79
N GLN A 300 25.79 -8.71 -3.26
CA GLN A 300 25.92 -8.55 -1.81
C GLN A 300 24.75 -7.71 -1.26
N PRO A 301 24.14 -8.13 -0.15
CA PRO A 301 23.02 -7.42 0.41
C PRO A 301 23.44 -6.06 1.01
N SER A 302 22.61 -5.04 0.80
CA SER A 302 22.65 -3.82 1.59
C SER A 302 21.60 -3.90 2.68
N THR A 303 21.97 -3.69 3.94
CA THR A 303 21.05 -3.83 5.08
C THR A 303 21.12 -2.64 6.01
N SER A 304 19.98 -2.31 6.63
CA SER A 304 19.91 -1.32 7.71
C SER A 304 18.89 -1.78 8.75
N SER A 305 19.14 -1.46 10.01
CA SER A 305 18.21 -1.77 11.10
C SER A 305 18.25 -0.68 12.17
N TYR A 306 17.15 -0.56 12.90
CA TYR A 306 17.01 0.35 14.03
C TYR A 306 16.00 -0.22 15.03
N THR A 307 16.26 -0.02 16.30
CA THR A 307 15.29 -0.24 17.40
C THR A 307 15.35 0.93 18.36
N GLY A 308 14.20 1.50 18.66
CA GLY A 308 14.04 2.61 19.61
C GLY A 308 12.80 2.43 20.50
N VAL A 309 12.83 3.08 21.65
CA VAL A 309 11.76 3.09 22.67
C VAL A 309 11.28 4.52 22.86
#